data_6dbaafcab0306b2152a0329a91314b8a
#
_entry.id   6dbaafcab0306b2152a0329a91314b8a
#
_cell.length_a   1.000
_cell.length_b   1.000
_cell.length_c   1.000
_cell.angle_alpha   90.00
_cell.angle_beta   90.00
_cell.angle_gamma   90.00
#
_symmetry.space_group_name_H-M   'P 1'
#
loop_
_entity.id
_entity.type
_entity.pdbx_description
1 polymer ?
#
loop_
_entity_poly.entity_id
_entity_poly.type
_entity_poly.pdbx_seq_one_letter_code
_entity_poly.pdbx_strand_id
1 'polypeptide(L)'
;MDLRIERTRRSIINAFIELRSAKNIEKITVKELAEKACINKATFYQHYHDIYDLSGQLEDELIRNVINSIPDPELIITDTPKGFAEYSSAILSQSGLFHILFAGSRRTVLLERLDYEIKKLIYEKMPQYKLSLIHI
;
A
#
# COMPACT_ATOMS: atom_id res chain seq x y z
N MET A 1 -11.60 1.22 -22.12
CA MET A 1 -10.83 2.07 -21.19
C MET A 1 -10.14 3.18 -21.99
N ASP A 2 -10.22 4.40 -21.51
CA ASP A 2 -9.57 5.54 -22.19
C ASP A 2 -8.06 5.54 -21.87
N LEU A 3 -7.25 5.37 -22.89
CA LEU A 3 -5.80 5.33 -22.75
C LEU A 3 -5.20 6.64 -22.25
N ARG A 4 -5.86 7.78 -22.56
CA ARG A 4 -5.41 9.09 -22.10
C ARG A 4 -5.54 9.21 -20.58
N ILE A 5 -6.67 8.75 -20.03
CA ILE A 5 -6.91 8.74 -18.58
C ILE A 5 -5.86 7.87 -17.89
N GLU A 6 -5.57 6.70 -18.45
CA GLU A 6 -4.59 5.76 -17.90
C GLU A 6 -3.17 6.34 -17.94
N ARG A 7 -2.80 7.02 -18.99
CA ARG A 7 -1.50 7.69 -19.10
C ARG A 7 -1.36 8.81 -18.08
N THR A 8 -2.40 9.60 -17.90
CA THR A 8 -2.41 10.68 -16.90
C THR A 8 -2.27 10.12 -15.50
N ARG A 9 -3.03 9.08 -15.16
CA ARG A 9 -2.95 8.40 -13.87
C ARG A 9 -1.52 7.90 -13.63
N ARG A 10 -0.92 7.26 -14.61
CA ARG A 10 0.46 6.75 -14.51
C ARG A 10 1.47 7.88 -14.30
N SER A 11 1.30 9.00 -15.00
CA SER A 11 2.18 10.17 -14.83
C SER A 11 2.09 10.73 -13.42
N ILE A 12 0.88 10.78 -12.85
CA ILE A 12 0.66 11.24 -11.48
C ILE A 12 1.35 10.30 -10.50
N ILE A 13 1.16 8.99 -10.65
CA ILE A 13 1.74 7.98 -9.77
C ILE A 13 3.27 8.03 -9.82
N ASN A 14 3.85 8.08 -11.02
CA ASN A 14 5.30 8.14 -11.18
C ASN A 14 5.89 9.40 -10.54
N ALA A 15 5.24 10.55 -10.73
CA ALA A 15 5.65 11.80 -10.12
C ALA A 15 5.59 11.72 -8.59
N PHE A 16 4.53 11.12 -8.05
CA PHE A 16 4.36 10.96 -6.61
C PHE A 16 5.44 10.06 -6.02
N ILE A 17 5.70 8.90 -6.63
CA ILE A 17 6.73 7.97 -6.15
C ILE A 17 8.09 8.65 -6.13
N GLU A 18 8.42 9.41 -7.17
CA GLU A 18 9.67 10.14 -7.26
C GLU A 18 9.80 11.20 -6.15
N LEU A 19 8.72 11.96 -5.90
CA LEU A 19 8.71 12.95 -4.83
C LEU A 19 8.81 12.30 -3.45
N ARG A 20 8.10 11.19 -3.24
CA ARG A 20 8.14 10.44 -1.97
C ARG A 20 9.51 9.83 -1.71
N SER A 21 10.25 9.45 -2.74
CA SER A 21 11.61 8.94 -2.56
C SER A 21 12.58 10.01 -2.04
N ALA A 22 12.24 11.30 -2.23
CA ALA A 22 13.07 12.41 -1.82
C ALA A 22 12.59 13.08 -0.53
N LYS A 23 11.31 12.99 -0.17
CA LYS A 23 10.77 13.69 0.99
C LYS A 23 9.49 13.07 1.53
N ASN A 24 9.17 13.42 2.78
CA ASN A 24 7.96 12.94 3.45
C ASN A 24 6.70 13.53 2.82
N ILE A 25 5.60 12.80 2.98
CA ILE A 25 4.31 13.15 2.37
C ILE A 25 3.84 14.56 2.75
N GLU A 26 4.11 14.99 3.98
CA GLU A 26 3.70 16.32 4.48
C GLU A 26 4.34 17.47 3.71
N LYS A 27 5.44 17.20 3.00
CA LYS A 27 6.18 18.21 2.23
C LYS A 27 5.80 18.24 0.75
N ILE A 28 4.91 17.36 0.31
CA ILE A 28 4.51 17.27 -1.08
C ILE A 28 3.23 18.08 -1.31
N THR A 29 3.25 18.98 -2.29
CA THR A 29 2.08 19.78 -2.66
C THR A 29 1.51 19.31 -4.00
N VAL A 30 0.22 19.56 -4.22
CA VAL A 30 -0.42 19.28 -5.51
C VAL A 30 0.25 20.08 -6.62
N LYS A 31 0.64 21.31 -6.35
CA LYS A 31 1.34 22.16 -7.33
C LYS A 31 2.62 21.51 -7.82
N GLU A 32 3.46 21.08 -6.89
CA GLU A 32 4.73 20.44 -7.21
C GLU A 32 4.54 19.15 -7.99
N LEU A 33 3.59 18.34 -7.54
CA LEU A 33 3.30 17.07 -8.18
C LEU A 33 2.77 17.27 -9.61
N ALA A 34 1.84 18.21 -9.78
CA ALA A 34 1.27 18.52 -11.09
C ALA A 34 2.34 19.02 -12.07
N GLU A 35 3.23 19.89 -11.61
CA GLU A 35 4.36 20.37 -12.42
C GLU A 35 5.23 19.20 -12.87
N LYS A 36 5.56 18.30 -11.95
CA LYS A 36 6.40 17.14 -12.26
C LYS A 36 5.71 16.16 -13.21
N ALA A 37 4.42 15.97 -13.06
CA ALA A 37 3.63 15.10 -13.93
C ALA A 37 3.23 15.75 -15.27
N CYS A 38 3.58 17.03 -15.45
CA CYS A 38 3.24 17.81 -16.66
C CYS A 38 1.73 17.92 -16.87
N ILE A 39 0.98 18.13 -15.79
CA ILE A 39 -0.46 18.35 -15.81
C ILE A 39 -0.79 19.63 -15.03
N ASN A 40 -2.02 20.10 -15.15
CA ASN A 40 -2.49 21.20 -14.31
C ASN A 40 -3.16 20.64 -13.05
N LYS A 41 -3.40 21.51 -12.06
CA LYS A 41 -4.05 21.11 -10.81
C LYS A 41 -5.45 20.54 -11.02
N ALA A 42 -6.21 21.12 -11.96
CA ALA A 42 -7.56 20.65 -12.24
C ALA A 42 -7.56 19.20 -12.70
N THR A 43 -6.58 18.80 -13.50
CA THR A 43 -6.42 17.40 -13.94
C THR A 43 -6.13 16.50 -12.75
N PHE A 44 -5.25 16.92 -11.84
CA PHE A 44 -4.99 16.16 -10.62
C PHE A 44 -6.29 15.92 -9.84
N TYR A 45 -7.09 16.97 -9.61
CA TYR A 45 -8.31 16.88 -8.84
C TYR A 45 -9.44 16.10 -9.52
N GLN A 46 -9.31 15.80 -10.82
CA GLN A 46 -10.21 14.85 -11.48
C GLN A 46 -9.94 13.41 -11.07
N HIS A 47 -8.71 13.11 -10.59
CA HIS A 47 -8.29 11.76 -10.21
C HIS A 47 -8.28 11.54 -8.69
N TYR A 48 -7.89 12.54 -7.91
CA TYR A 48 -7.67 12.41 -6.46
C TYR A 48 -8.16 13.65 -5.74
N HIS A 49 -8.61 13.50 -4.51
CA HIS A 49 -9.03 14.62 -3.66
C HIS A 49 -7.84 15.47 -3.20
N ASP A 50 -6.74 14.81 -2.83
CA ASP A 50 -5.52 15.44 -2.34
C ASP A 50 -4.37 14.43 -2.39
N ILE A 51 -3.22 14.84 -1.88
CA ILE A 51 -2.01 14.00 -1.85
C ILE A 51 -2.23 12.76 -0.97
N TYR A 52 -2.95 12.88 0.14
CA TYR A 52 -3.20 11.75 1.04
C TYR A 52 -4.14 10.73 0.43
N ASP A 53 -5.12 11.17 -0.35
CA ASP A 53 -5.99 10.27 -1.12
C ASP A 53 -5.19 9.46 -2.12
N LEU A 54 -4.30 10.11 -2.85
CA LEU A 54 -3.40 9.44 -3.79
C LEU A 54 -2.54 8.40 -3.07
N SER A 55 -1.89 8.80 -1.97
CA SER A 55 -1.06 7.88 -1.19
C SER A 55 -1.86 6.69 -0.69
N GLY A 56 -3.05 6.94 -0.15
CA GLY A 56 -3.93 5.89 0.37
C GLY A 56 -4.32 4.86 -0.68
N GLN A 57 -4.62 5.30 -1.90
CA GLN A 57 -4.96 4.38 -2.98
C GLN A 57 -3.75 3.52 -3.38
N LEU A 58 -2.56 4.09 -3.44
CA LEU A 58 -1.34 3.34 -3.74
C LEU A 58 -0.97 2.37 -2.61
N GLU A 59 -1.12 2.81 -1.37
CA GLU A 59 -0.91 1.96 -0.20
C GLU A 59 -1.86 0.77 -0.20
N ASP A 60 -3.13 1.00 -0.49
CA ASP A 60 -4.16 -0.05 -0.59
C ASP A 60 -3.80 -1.08 -1.64
N GLU A 61 -3.39 -0.61 -2.81
CA GLU A 61 -3.01 -1.49 -3.92
C GLU A 61 -1.79 -2.34 -3.56
N LEU A 62 -0.77 -1.72 -2.95
CA LEU A 62 0.45 -2.42 -2.55
C LEU A 62 0.15 -3.49 -1.50
N ILE A 63 -0.63 -3.16 -0.47
CA ILE A 63 -1.00 -4.11 0.58
C ILE A 63 -1.82 -5.26 0.00
N ARG A 64 -2.77 -4.95 -0.88
CA ARG A 64 -3.59 -5.97 -1.53
C ARG A 64 -2.73 -6.93 -2.35
N ASN A 65 -1.75 -6.41 -3.08
CA ASN A 65 -0.85 -7.24 -3.88
C ASN A 65 -0.03 -8.18 -3.00
N VAL A 66 0.46 -7.69 -1.85
CA VAL A 66 1.20 -8.53 -0.89
C VAL A 66 0.30 -9.61 -0.32
N ILE A 67 -0.89 -9.26 0.16
CA ILE A 67 -1.82 -10.23 0.75
C ILE A 67 -2.21 -11.30 -0.28
N ASN A 68 -2.50 -10.91 -1.52
CA ASN A 68 -2.87 -11.85 -2.58
C ASN A 68 -1.71 -12.75 -3.02
N SER A 69 -0.48 -12.38 -2.72
CA SER A 69 0.69 -13.20 -3.05
C SER A 69 1.02 -14.25 -1.99
N ILE A 70 0.32 -14.25 -0.85
CA ILE A 70 0.50 -15.24 0.21
C ILE A 70 -0.33 -16.48 -0.13
N PRO A 71 0.31 -17.64 -0.42
CA PRO A 71 -0.45 -18.82 -0.87
C PRO A 71 -1.31 -19.44 0.23
N ASP A 72 -0.77 -19.57 1.44
CA ASP A 72 -1.43 -20.26 2.57
C ASP A 72 -1.36 -19.39 3.83
N PRO A 73 -2.21 -18.35 3.97
CA PRO A 73 -2.15 -17.46 5.14
C PRO A 73 -2.39 -18.17 6.47
N GLU A 74 -3.15 -19.26 6.49
CA GLU A 74 -3.40 -20.05 7.69
C GLU A 74 -2.13 -20.67 8.27
N LEU A 75 -1.05 -20.77 7.52
CA LEU A 75 0.23 -21.28 8.02
C LEU A 75 0.80 -20.46 9.17
N ILE A 76 0.43 -19.19 9.29
CA ILE A 76 0.86 -18.38 10.43
C ILE A 76 0.44 -19.03 11.76
N ILE A 77 -0.66 -19.77 11.75
CA ILE A 77 -1.17 -20.49 12.93
C ILE A 77 -0.73 -21.95 12.91
N THR A 78 -0.88 -22.65 11.77
CA THR A 78 -0.69 -24.12 11.69
C THR A 78 0.77 -24.50 11.60
N ASP A 79 1.60 -23.69 10.99
CA ASP A 79 3.05 -23.89 10.87
C ASP A 79 3.70 -22.51 10.89
N THR A 80 3.85 -21.94 12.07
CA THR A 80 4.27 -20.55 12.25
C THR A 80 5.60 -20.21 11.55
N PRO A 81 6.68 -21.03 11.64
CA PRO A 81 7.91 -20.70 10.93
C PRO A 81 7.74 -20.60 9.42
N LYS A 82 6.97 -21.52 8.82
CA LYS A 82 6.73 -21.51 7.38
C LYS A 82 5.82 -20.34 6.99
N GLY A 83 4.76 -20.09 7.74
CA GLY A 83 3.86 -18.97 7.51
C GLY A 83 4.58 -17.64 7.60
N PHE A 84 5.44 -17.46 8.59
CA PHE A 84 6.25 -16.27 8.74
C PHE A 84 7.21 -16.08 7.56
N ALA A 85 7.83 -17.17 7.09
CA ALA A 85 8.74 -17.10 5.95
C ALA A 85 8.01 -16.66 4.67
N GLU A 86 6.82 -17.19 4.41
CA GLU A 86 6.02 -16.83 3.25
C GLU A 86 5.56 -15.37 3.33
N TYR A 87 5.11 -14.92 4.50
CA TYR A 87 4.68 -13.55 4.73
C TYR A 87 5.84 -12.56 4.54
N SER A 88 7.00 -12.87 5.13
CA SER A 88 8.20 -12.04 4.97
C SER A 88 8.66 -11.96 3.53
N SER A 89 8.62 -13.08 2.81
CA SER A 89 8.98 -13.14 1.40
C SER A 89 8.06 -12.25 0.55
N ALA A 90 6.75 -12.27 0.84
CA ALA A 90 5.78 -11.44 0.13
C ALA A 90 6.07 -9.95 0.33
N ILE A 91 6.39 -9.54 1.56
CA ILE A 91 6.75 -8.15 1.84
C ILE A 91 8.06 -7.77 1.14
N LEU A 92 9.07 -8.63 1.24
CA LEU A 92 10.39 -8.37 0.65
C LEU A 92 10.33 -8.24 -0.88
N SER A 93 9.41 -8.94 -1.53
CA SER A 93 9.24 -8.84 -2.99
C SER A 93 8.80 -7.44 -3.44
N GLN A 94 8.23 -6.64 -2.53
CA GLN A 94 7.77 -5.28 -2.81
C GLN A 94 8.53 -4.24 -1.96
N SER A 95 9.70 -4.59 -1.42
CA SER A 95 10.40 -3.77 -0.43
C SER A 95 10.68 -2.35 -0.87
N GLY A 96 10.98 -2.13 -2.16
CA GLY A 96 11.23 -0.78 -2.69
C GLY A 96 10.05 0.16 -2.53
N LEU A 97 8.86 -0.30 -2.92
CA LEU A 97 7.63 0.49 -2.79
C LEU A 97 7.23 0.65 -1.33
N PHE A 98 7.35 -0.39 -0.51
CA PHE A 98 7.10 -0.28 0.93
C PHE A 98 7.97 0.80 1.55
N HIS A 99 9.26 0.80 1.24
CA HIS A 99 10.18 1.77 1.78
C HIS A 99 9.80 3.20 1.38
N ILE A 100 9.39 3.41 0.15
CA ILE A 100 9.01 4.73 -0.36
C ILE A 100 7.68 5.20 0.23
N LEU A 101 6.63 4.39 0.11
CA LEU A 101 5.26 4.81 0.47
C LEU A 101 5.04 4.92 1.98
N PHE A 102 5.72 4.09 2.76
CA PHE A 102 5.50 4.02 4.21
C PHE A 102 6.68 4.57 5.02
N ALA A 103 7.53 5.39 4.41
CA ALA A 103 8.57 6.10 5.15
C ALA A 103 7.96 7.18 6.06
N GLY A 104 8.67 7.55 7.12
CA GLY A 104 8.27 8.62 8.02
C GLY A 104 6.96 8.33 8.75
N SER A 105 6.05 9.29 8.73
CA SER A 105 4.78 9.22 9.46
C SER A 105 3.85 8.09 9.01
N ARG A 106 4.07 7.51 7.82
CA ARG A 106 3.23 6.44 7.29
C ARG A 106 3.64 5.05 7.79
N ARG A 107 4.73 4.92 8.52
CA ARG A 107 5.24 3.62 9.00
C ARG A 107 4.25 2.90 9.92
N THR A 108 3.66 3.62 10.86
CA THR A 108 2.69 3.05 11.79
C THR A 108 1.45 2.56 11.07
N VAL A 109 1.01 3.32 10.05
CA VAL A 109 -0.14 2.94 9.21
C VAL A 109 0.11 1.59 8.54
N LEU A 110 1.31 1.37 8.01
CA LEU A 110 1.67 0.10 7.38
C LEU A 110 1.49 -1.09 8.34
N LEU A 111 2.07 -0.98 9.53
CA LEU A 111 2.04 -2.07 10.51
C LEU A 111 0.61 -2.40 10.92
N GLU A 112 -0.21 -1.39 11.20
CA GLU A 112 -1.61 -1.57 11.58
C GLU A 112 -2.41 -2.22 10.45
N ARG A 113 -2.19 -1.79 9.22
CA ARG A 113 -2.94 -2.30 8.07
C ARG A 113 -2.56 -3.74 7.73
N LEU A 114 -1.27 -4.06 7.76
CA LEU A 114 -0.82 -5.44 7.53
C LEU A 114 -1.38 -6.39 8.59
N ASP A 115 -1.34 -5.97 9.86
CA ASP A 115 -1.91 -6.75 10.95
C ASP A 115 -3.41 -7.00 10.74
N TYR A 116 -4.15 -5.95 10.43
CA TYR A 116 -5.59 -6.04 10.18
C TYR A 116 -5.92 -6.98 9.01
N GLU A 117 -5.23 -6.81 7.89
CA GLU A 117 -5.51 -7.58 6.67
C GLU A 117 -5.17 -9.06 6.83
N ILE A 118 -4.07 -9.38 7.50
CA ILE A 118 -3.69 -10.76 7.71
C ILE A 118 -4.65 -11.47 8.66
N LYS A 119 -5.08 -10.79 9.74
CA LYS A 119 -6.09 -11.32 10.66
C LYS A 119 -7.42 -11.56 9.97
N LYS A 120 -7.86 -10.61 9.16
CA LYS A 120 -9.09 -10.73 8.38
C LYS A 120 -9.06 -11.96 7.47
N LEU A 121 -7.95 -12.16 6.78
CA LEU A 121 -7.77 -13.28 5.87
C LEU A 121 -7.80 -14.62 6.61
N ILE A 122 -7.15 -14.70 7.77
CA ILE A 122 -7.17 -15.89 8.60
C ILE A 122 -8.57 -16.16 9.14
N TYR A 123 -9.31 -15.13 9.58
CA TYR A 123 -10.68 -15.29 10.07
C TYR A 123 -11.60 -15.86 8.98
N GLU A 124 -11.43 -15.42 7.74
CA GLU A 124 -12.23 -15.92 6.62
C GLU A 124 -11.97 -17.39 6.34
N LYS A 125 -10.71 -17.84 6.45
CA LYS A 125 -10.30 -19.21 6.17
C LYS A 125 -10.43 -20.14 7.37
N MET A 126 -10.23 -19.60 8.58
CA MET A 126 -10.21 -20.39 9.82
C MET A 126 -10.98 -19.63 10.92
N PRO A 127 -12.32 -19.57 10.84
CA PRO A 127 -13.14 -18.80 11.78
C PRO A 127 -12.95 -19.20 13.24
N GLN A 128 -12.56 -20.45 13.50
CA GLN A 128 -12.34 -20.97 14.86
C GLN A 128 -11.22 -20.23 15.60
N TYR A 129 -10.32 -19.53 14.90
CA TYR A 129 -9.22 -18.80 15.51
C TYR A 129 -9.52 -17.32 15.78
N LYS A 130 -10.73 -16.86 15.49
CA LYS A 130 -11.07 -15.44 15.60
C LYS A 130 -10.79 -14.86 16.98
N LEU A 131 -11.19 -15.57 18.06
CA LEU A 131 -11.00 -15.09 19.43
C LEU A 131 -9.50 -15.06 19.81
N SER A 132 -8.75 -16.05 19.35
CA SER A 132 -7.30 -16.12 19.63
C SER A 132 -6.56 -14.94 18.99
N LEU A 133 -6.96 -14.53 17.79
CA LEU A 133 -6.30 -13.46 17.06
C LEU A 133 -6.64 -12.06 17.57
N ILE A 134 -7.81 -11.89 18.21
CA ILE A 134 -8.21 -10.61 18.78
C ILE A 134 -7.23 -10.17 19.88
N HIS A 135 -6.62 -11.12 20.58
CA HIS A 135 -5.72 -10.86 21.71
C HIS A 135 -4.24 -10.79 21.32
N ILE A 136 -3.93 -10.97 20.06
CA ILE A 136 -2.59 -10.81 19.54
C ILE A 136 -2.39 -9.36 19.08
#